data_3be00862740426b4ad3c418f26fe8f92
#
_entry.id   3be00862740426b4ad3c418f26fe8f92
#
_cell.length_a   1.000
_cell.length_b   1.000
_cell.length_c   1.000
_cell.angle_alpha   90.00
_cell.angle_beta   90.00
_cell.angle_gamma   90.00
#
_symmetry.space_group_name_H-M   'P 1'
#
loop_
_entity.id
_entity.type
_entity.pdbx_description
1 polymer ?
#
loop_
_entity_poly.entity_id
_entity_poly.type
_entity_poly.pdbx_seq_one_letter_code
_entity_poly.pdbx_strand_id
1 'polypeptide(L)'
;MAVPLVAVAAPAGAVAAASGIGTDDRQRVDAAAVVRLDPSPDVLLLSDHDFIHALWQKARDGGEAFEAVRLAAEAAMSSELAADHVQFIVTGIHEAYAVDKQREKDKADAARAARLAKSQALITIGIPSSPELLDLSDDNFIRAVMRHTASGPEVRAAAAKALAGDPAAWLEFIVNGAREAHQRDVAAEIKELEERNRAEAERRKELAARSNTAALFRITPSEAMLALSDDNFIRELLRAVPADLKESELYAAGQRAVLSPDPAVWKAYIHTGAEEAYKKDDEARRKKIADANRRLALQIQAAAEQTGVHPNLVALAKQALAGSDEAVAGFLKEDSQYRARRQTLAPVSGKAGFVVRQSSVDGGETFLAPVSASSKQSDREDGTWVIVPALGGQPGCWSFESARKPGHYLAQKDLRVKLTASDNSAQFRKDASWCAKKGLSGTGISFESAGQPGRFLRQHWGDMYAGNKAGGANRFDTPNEFAQDATWKIATPLAR
;
A
#
# COMPACT_ATOMS: atom_id res chain seq x y z
N MET A 1 -8.53 31.02 18.99
CA MET A 1 -9.85 30.84 18.38
C MET A 1 -9.95 29.37 17.99
N ALA A 2 -10.80 28.64 18.69
CA ALA A 2 -11.00 27.21 18.48
C ALA A 2 -11.96 27.02 17.31
N VAL A 3 -11.54 26.25 16.30
CA VAL A 3 -12.39 25.83 15.19
C VAL A 3 -13.17 24.60 15.65
N PRO A 4 -14.50 24.58 15.58
CA PRO A 4 -15.26 23.42 15.98
C PRO A 4 -15.10 22.28 14.98
N LEU A 5 -14.81 21.09 15.50
CA LEU A 5 -14.92 19.82 14.78
C LEU A 5 -16.38 19.63 14.37
N VAL A 6 -16.68 19.69 13.10
CA VAL A 6 -17.97 19.27 12.58
C VAL A 6 -17.95 17.73 12.52
N ALA A 7 -18.60 17.13 13.48
CA ALA A 7 -18.97 15.72 13.41
C ALA A 7 -19.99 15.56 12.26
N VAL A 8 -19.60 14.91 11.18
CA VAL A 8 -20.53 14.45 10.16
C VAL A 8 -21.33 13.30 10.78
N ALA A 9 -22.54 13.63 11.22
CA ALA A 9 -23.52 12.64 11.63
C ALA A 9 -23.93 11.85 10.38
N ALA A 10 -23.72 10.54 10.42
CA ALA A 10 -24.32 9.62 9.48
C ALA A 10 -25.85 9.75 9.54
N PRO A 11 -26.59 9.75 8.42
CA PRO A 11 -28.03 9.73 8.47
C PRO A 11 -28.48 8.39 9.05
N ALA A 12 -29.09 8.45 10.23
CA ALA A 12 -29.84 7.33 10.78
C ALA A 12 -31.10 7.13 9.93
N GLY A 13 -30.96 6.39 8.85
CA GLY A 13 -32.10 5.79 8.15
C GLY A 13 -32.48 4.52 8.89
N ALA A 14 -33.46 4.63 9.78
CA ALA A 14 -34.12 3.46 10.36
C ALA A 14 -34.85 2.73 9.25
N VAL A 15 -34.21 1.72 8.64
CA VAL A 15 -34.92 0.69 7.88
C VAL A 15 -35.48 -0.26 8.91
N ALA A 16 -36.81 -0.29 8.99
CA ALA A 16 -37.55 -1.24 9.82
C ALA A 16 -37.08 -2.66 9.51
N ALA A 17 -36.55 -3.34 10.52
CA ALA A 17 -36.14 -4.72 10.44
C ALA A 17 -37.36 -5.59 10.09
N ALA A 18 -37.42 -6.08 8.87
CA ALA A 18 -38.10 -7.33 8.59
C ALA A 18 -37.28 -8.43 9.25
N SER A 19 -37.86 -9.14 10.17
CA SER A 19 -37.29 -10.24 10.95
C SER A 19 -37.02 -11.46 10.05
N GLY A 20 -35.93 -11.41 9.31
CA GLY A 20 -35.26 -12.53 8.65
C GLY A 20 -33.83 -12.53 9.11
N ILE A 21 -33.42 -13.60 9.80
CA ILE A 21 -32.04 -13.77 10.27
C ILE A 21 -31.20 -14.12 9.04
N GLY A 22 -30.52 -13.11 8.42
CA GLY A 22 -29.62 -13.32 7.31
C GLY A 22 -29.85 -12.35 6.13
N THR A 23 -28.98 -12.42 5.14
CA THR A 23 -29.09 -11.65 3.88
C THR A 23 -29.95 -12.39 2.85
N ASP A 24 -30.63 -11.63 1.97
CA ASP A 24 -31.40 -12.19 0.86
C ASP A 24 -30.51 -12.46 -0.38
N ASP A 25 -31.06 -13.24 -1.33
CA ASP A 25 -30.32 -13.62 -2.56
C ASP A 25 -29.88 -12.42 -3.38
N ARG A 26 -30.66 -11.34 -3.42
CA ARG A 26 -30.33 -10.13 -4.17
C ARG A 26 -29.13 -9.43 -3.56
N GLN A 27 -29.13 -9.27 -2.23
CA GLN A 27 -28.01 -8.69 -1.50
C GLN A 27 -26.72 -9.49 -1.71
N ARG A 28 -26.85 -10.82 -1.74
CA ARG A 28 -25.72 -11.73 -2.00
C ARG A 28 -25.22 -11.63 -3.43
N VAL A 29 -26.10 -11.58 -4.42
CA VAL A 29 -25.71 -11.40 -5.83
C VAL A 29 -25.03 -10.04 -6.02
N ASP A 30 -25.57 -8.97 -5.42
CA ASP A 30 -24.97 -7.64 -5.50
C ASP A 30 -23.54 -7.63 -4.84
N ALA A 31 -23.40 -8.27 -3.70
CA ALA A 31 -22.09 -8.41 -3.04
C ALA A 31 -21.11 -9.26 -3.85
N ALA A 32 -21.57 -10.37 -4.43
CA ALA A 32 -20.75 -11.24 -5.27
C ALA A 32 -20.24 -10.53 -6.53
N ALA A 33 -21.07 -9.67 -7.12
CA ALA A 33 -20.70 -8.88 -8.29
C ALA A 33 -19.50 -7.95 -8.01
N VAL A 34 -19.34 -7.47 -6.78
CA VAL A 34 -18.21 -6.61 -6.37
C VAL A 34 -16.87 -7.29 -6.64
N VAL A 35 -16.75 -8.56 -6.28
CA VAL A 35 -15.52 -9.35 -6.45
C VAL A 35 -15.52 -10.19 -7.73
N ARG A 36 -16.49 -9.95 -8.62
CA ARG A 36 -16.66 -10.70 -9.88
C ARG A 36 -16.82 -12.20 -9.63
N LEU A 37 -17.51 -12.56 -8.57
CA LEU A 37 -17.93 -13.92 -8.29
C LEU A 37 -19.30 -14.12 -8.97
N ASP A 38 -19.41 -15.15 -9.80
CA ASP A 38 -20.69 -15.63 -10.32
C ASP A 38 -21.21 -16.70 -9.34
N PRO A 39 -22.16 -16.37 -8.45
CA PRO A 39 -22.54 -17.28 -7.38
C PRO A 39 -23.47 -18.36 -7.92
N SER A 40 -23.04 -19.63 -7.81
CA SER A 40 -23.92 -20.77 -8.05
C SER A 40 -25.05 -20.81 -7.01
N PRO A 41 -26.16 -21.50 -7.27
CA PRO A 41 -27.22 -21.66 -6.27
C PRO A 41 -26.72 -22.20 -4.94
N ASP A 42 -25.73 -23.09 -4.93
CA ASP A 42 -25.15 -23.63 -3.71
C ASP A 42 -24.39 -22.56 -2.89
N VAL A 43 -23.76 -21.61 -3.56
CA VAL A 43 -23.08 -20.47 -2.91
C VAL A 43 -24.10 -19.50 -2.31
N LEU A 44 -25.23 -19.28 -2.97
CA LEU A 44 -26.31 -18.43 -2.46
C LEU A 44 -27.04 -19.05 -1.25
N LEU A 45 -26.96 -20.36 -1.05
CA LEU A 45 -27.56 -21.07 0.09
C LEU A 45 -26.63 -21.18 1.30
N LEU A 46 -25.38 -20.70 1.23
CA LEU A 46 -24.45 -20.70 2.35
C LEU A 46 -24.96 -19.83 3.52
N SER A 47 -24.45 -20.04 4.72
CA SER A 47 -24.62 -19.06 5.80
C SER A 47 -23.99 -17.72 5.41
N ASP A 48 -24.43 -16.59 5.98
CA ASP A 48 -23.83 -15.27 5.69
C ASP A 48 -22.32 -15.29 5.92
N HIS A 49 -21.88 -15.96 6.96
CA HIS A 49 -20.50 -16.16 7.30
C HIS A 49 -19.71 -16.95 6.22
N ASP A 50 -20.25 -18.10 5.75
CA ASP A 50 -19.60 -18.91 4.71
C ASP A 50 -19.67 -18.22 3.35
N PHE A 51 -20.70 -17.42 3.12
CA PHE A 51 -20.82 -16.59 1.93
C PHE A 51 -19.75 -15.48 1.92
N ILE A 52 -19.51 -14.78 3.05
CA ILE A 52 -18.40 -13.83 3.18
C ILE A 52 -17.06 -14.53 2.91
N HIS A 53 -16.91 -15.76 3.36
CA HIS A 53 -15.73 -16.55 3.08
C HIS A 53 -15.52 -16.81 1.58
N ALA A 54 -16.59 -17.13 0.83
CA ALA A 54 -16.50 -17.27 -0.63
C ALA A 54 -16.11 -15.95 -1.31
N LEU A 55 -16.66 -14.82 -0.85
CA LEU A 55 -16.29 -13.48 -1.31
C LEU A 55 -14.81 -13.17 -1.00
N TRP A 56 -14.34 -13.50 0.20
CA TRP A 56 -12.97 -13.32 0.62
C TRP A 56 -11.99 -14.12 -0.23
N GLN A 57 -12.30 -15.41 -0.52
CA GLN A 57 -11.46 -16.22 -1.41
C GLN A 57 -11.31 -15.57 -2.78
N LYS A 58 -12.41 -15.09 -3.35
CA LYS A 58 -12.40 -14.43 -4.65
C LYS A 58 -11.63 -13.12 -4.63
N ALA A 59 -11.79 -12.33 -3.57
CA ALA A 59 -11.04 -11.09 -3.38
C ALA A 59 -9.53 -11.36 -3.22
N ARG A 60 -9.15 -12.41 -2.48
CA ARG A 60 -7.75 -12.85 -2.35
C ARG A 60 -7.15 -13.22 -3.70
N ASP A 61 -7.87 -14.00 -4.49
CA ASP A 61 -7.41 -14.43 -5.82
C ASP A 61 -7.30 -13.26 -6.81
N GLY A 62 -8.04 -12.18 -6.58
CA GLY A 62 -7.95 -10.92 -7.32
C GLY A 62 -6.79 -9.99 -6.88
N GLY A 63 -6.05 -10.37 -5.84
CA GLY A 63 -4.85 -9.68 -5.38
C GLY A 63 -5.09 -8.25 -4.91
N GLU A 64 -4.18 -7.35 -5.24
CA GLU A 64 -4.20 -5.94 -4.79
C GLU A 64 -5.49 -5.16 -5.16
N ALA A 65 -6.18 -5.58 -6.23
CA ALA A 65 -7.41 -4.92 -6.69
C ALA A 65 -8.57 -5.02 -5.68
N PHE A 66 -8.47 -5.95 -4.72
CA PHE A 66 -9.49 -6.21 -3.69
C PHE A 66 -8.92 -6.28 -2.28
N GLU A 67 -7.83 -5.57 -2.02
CA GLU A 67 -7.16 -5.62 -0.70
C GLU A 67 -8.05 -5.08 0.42
N ALA A 68 -8.75 -3.96 0.22
CA ALA A 68 -9.67 -3.41 1.22
C ALA A 68 -10.89 -4.33 1.41
N VAL A 69 -11.41 -4.90 0.33
CA VAL A 69 -12.50 -5.90 0.40
C VAL A 69 -12.05 -7.12 1.20
N ARG A 70 -10.84 -7.61 0.94
CA ARG A 70 -10.27 -8.76 1.67
C ARG A 70 -10.16 -8.47 3.17
N LEU A 71 -9.60 -7.31 3.54
CA LEU A 71 -9.46 -6.89 4.93
C LEU A 71 -10.82 -6.70 5.62
N ALA A 72 -11.78 -6.08 4.94
CA ALA A 72 -13.13 -5.89 5.47
C ALA A 72 -13.88 -7.23 5.67
N ALA A 73 -13.70 -8.16 4.73
CA ALA A 73 -14.25 -9.51 4.86
C ALA A 73 -13.60 -10.25 6.05
N GLU A 74 -12.28 -10.17 6.23
CA GLU A 74 -11.58 -10.74 7.39
C GLU A 74 -12.11 -10.16 8.71
N ALA A 75 -12.33 -8.84 8.76
CA ALA A 75 -12.89 -8.17 9.94
C ALA A 75 -14.34 -8.66 10.24
N ALA A 76 -15.19 -8.75 9.23
CA ALA A 76 -16.54 -9.24 9.38
C ALA A 76 -16.56 -10.71 9.86
N MET A 77 -15.75 -11.56 9.24
CA MET A 77 -15.63 -12.98 9.61
C MET A 77 -15.03 -13.20 11.00
N SER A 78 -14.26 -12.26 11.54
CA SER A 78 -13.74 -12.34 12.91
C SER A 78 -14.76 -11.99 13.98
N SER A 79 -15.89 -11.39 13.60
CA SER A 79 -16.99 -11.08 14.51
C SER A 79 -17.87 -12.32 14.75
N GLU A 80 -18.29 -12.50 16.00
CA GLU A 80 -19.29 -13.52 16.38
C GLU A 80 -20.75 -13.03 16.19
N LEU A 81 -20.93 -11.76 15.80
CA LEU A 81 -22.24 -11.14 15.65
C LEU A 81 -22.76 -11.30 14.23
N ALA A 82 -23.90 -11.97 14.07
CA ALA A 82 -24.58 -12.12 12.77
C ALA A 82 -24.89 -10.76 12.11
N ALA A 83 -25.11 -9.71 12.90
CA ALA A 83 -25.33 -8.36 12.41
C ALA A 83 -24.13 -7.80 11.63
N ASP A 84 -22.91 -8.10 12.05
CA ASP A 84 -21.70 -7.64 11.37
C ASP A 84 -21.50 -8.35 10.03
N HIS A 85 -21.91 -9.62 9.94
CA HIS A 85 -21.93 -10.37 8.69
C HIS A 85 -22.91 -9.74 7.70
N VAL A 86 -24.15 -9.48 8.14
CA VAL A 86 -25.18 -8.81 7.32
C VAL A 86 -24.70 -7.42 6.89
N GLN A 87 -24.13 -6.64 7.83
CA GLN A 87 -23.61 -5.31 7.55
C GLN A 87 -22.52 -5.34 6.48
N PHE A 88 -21.62 -6.30 6.54
CA PHE A 88 -20.56 -6.44 5.52
C PHE A 88 -21.15 -6.78 4.16
N ILE A 89 -22.06 -7.75 4.06
CA ILE A 89 -22.65 -8.17 2.77
C ILE A 89 -23.46 -7.03 2.15
N VAL A 90 -24.23 -6.28 2.94
CA VAL A 90 -25.15 -5.27 2.43
C VAL A 90 -24.44 -3.95 2.09
N THR A 91 -23.48 -3.53 2.89
CA THR A 91 -22.83 -2.21 2.75
C THR A 91 -21.30 -2.27 2.80
N GLY A 92 -20.75 -3.04 3.73
CA GLY A 92 -19.31 -3.04 4.00
C GLY A 92 -18.44 -3.45 2.82
N ILE A 93 -18.89 -4.42 2.01
CA ILE A 93 -18.16 -4.86 0.81
C ILE A 93 -18.12 -3.74 -0.26
N HIS A 94 -19.20 -3.00 -0.43
CA HIS A 94 -19.26 -1.89 -1.39
C HIS A 94 -18.40 -0.71 -0.95
N GLU A 95 -18.41 -0.39 0.35
CA GLU A 95 -17.54 0.63 0.93
C GLU A 95 -16.06 0.26 0.79
N ALA A 96 -15.72 -0.99 1.09
CA ALA A 96 -14.37 -1.51 0.92
C ALA A 96 -13.93 -1.50 -0.54
N TYR A 97 -14.80 -1.88 -1.46
CA TYR A 97 -14.51 -1.83 -2.89
C TYR A 97 -14.33 -0.40 -3.42
N ALA A 98 -15.09 0.55 -2.89
CA ALA A 98 -14.89 1.96 -3.23
C ALA A 98 -13.48 2.44 -2.81
N VAL A 99 -12.96 1.95 -1.68
CA VAL A 99 -11.57 2.21 -1.25
C VAL A 99 -10.57 1.59 -2.22
N ASP A 100 -10.78 0.32 -2.63
CA ASP A 100 -9.90 -0.33 -3.60
C ASP A 100 -9.91 0.38 -4.95
N LYS A 101 -11.09 0.79 -5.43
CA LYS A 101 -11.23 1.57 -6.66
C LYS A 101 -10.56 2.95 -6.57
N GLN A 102 -10.68 3.63 -5.44
CA GLN A 102 -9.98 4.89 -5.24
C GLN A 102 -8.47 4.68 -5.23
N ARG A 103 -7.98 3.61 -4.60
CA ARG A 103 -6.57 3.25 -4.59
C ARG A 103 -6.04 2.91 -5.99
N GLU A 104 -6.79 2.13 -6.78
CA GLU A 104 -6.46 1.84 -8.17
C GLU A 104 -6.34 3.12 -9.00
N LYS A 105 -7.32 4.01 -8.85
CA LYS A 105 -7.30 5.33 -9.49
C LYS A 105 -6.10 6.17 -9.05
N ASP A 106 -5.83 6.23 -7.75
CA ASP A 106 -4.71 7.01 -7.22
C ASP A 106 -3.35 6.45 -7.72
N LYS A 107 -3.20 5.12 -7.82
CA LYS A 107 -2.01 4.48 -8.43
C LYS A 107 -1.88 4.82 -9.92
N ALA A 108 -2.98 4.73 -10.68
CA ALA A 108 -2.99 5.06 -12.10
C ALA A 108 -2.69 6.55 -12.33
N ASP A 109 -3.25 7.43 -11.51
CA ASP A 109 -3.00 8.87 -11.56
C ASP A 109 -1.54 9.19 -11.20
N ALA A 110 -0.96 8.51 -10.22
CA ALA A 110 0.44 8.66 -9.85
C ALA A 110 1.39 8.19 -10.99
N ALA A 111 1.11 7.04 -11.59
CA ALA A 111 1.88 6.53 -12.73
C ALA A 111 1.80 7.47 -13.94
N ARG A 112 0.59 7.98 -14.24
CA ARG A 112 0.39 8.98 -15.29
C ARG A 112 1.15 10.26 -14.99
N ALA A 113 1.09 10.75 -13.75
CA ALA A 113 1.80 11.94 -13.31
C ALA A 113 3.33 11.76 -13.43
N ALA A 114 3.88 10.61 -13.05
CA ALA A 114 5.30 10.32 -13.21
C ALA A 114 5.72 10.35 -14.69
N ARG A 115 4.95 9.71 -15.57
CA ARG A 115 5.19 9.73 -17.02
C ARG A 115 5.13 11.15 -17.59
N LEU A 116 4.18 11.97 -17.13
CA LEU A 116 4.04 13.36 -17.54
C LEU A 116 5.19 14.22 -17.03
N ALA A 117 5.65 14.01 -15.80
CA ALA A 117 6.81 14.72 -15.26
C ALA A 117 8.08 14.44 -16.09
N LYS A 118 8.30 13.17 -16.50
CA LYS A 118 9.38 12.82 -17.42
C LYS A 118 9.25 13.54 -18.77
N SER A 119 8.05 13.59 -19.35
CA SER A 119 7.79 14.31 -20.58
C SER A 119 8.10 15.80 -20.46
N GLN A 120 7.67 16.45 -19.37
CA GLN A 120 7.97 17.86 -19.10
C GLN A 120 9.48 18.11 -18.97
N ALA A 121 10.20 17.25 -18.26
CA ALA A 121 11.64 17.36 -18.15
C ALA A 121 12.33 17.29 -19.51
N LEU A 122 11.94 16.34 -20.36
CA LEU A 122 12.47 16.20 -21.72
C LEU A 122 12.17 17.44 -22.58
N ILE A 123 10.91 17.91 -22.59
CA ILE A 123 10.49 19.10 -23.33
C ILE A 123 11.32 20.32 -22.90
N THR A 124 11.51 20.50 -21.59
CA THR A 124 12.27 21.63 -21.04
C THR A 124 13.71 21.64 -21.55
N ILE A 125 14.37 20.49 -21.57
CA ILE A 125 15.78 20.38 -22.01
C ILE A 125 15.89 20.37 -23.54
N GLY A 126 14.77 20.19 -24.27
CA GLY A 126 14.77 20.06 -25.72
C GLY A 126 15.09 18.64 -26.20
N ILE A 127 14.84 17.64 -25.38
CA ILE A 127 14.99 16.23 -25.74
C ILE A 127 13.64 15.72 -26.29
N PRO A 128 13.60 15.13 -27.50
CA PRO A 128 12.37 14.54 -28.04
C PRO A 128 11.82 13.46 -27.11
N SER A 129 10.54 13.58 -26.73
CA SER A 129 9.86 12.58 -25.93
C SER A 129 9.58 11.34 -26.77
N SER A 130 9.99 10.15 -26.30
CA SER A 130 9.62 8.90 -26.90
C SER A 130 9.03 7.94 -25.85
N PRO A 131 8.14 7.01 -26.23
CA PRO A 131 7.59 6.03 -25.29
C PRO A 131 8.69 5.28 -24.52
N GLU A 132 9.78 4.92 -25.21
CA GLU A 132 10.91 4.18 -24.63
C GLU A 132 11.59 4.95 -23.50
N LEU A 133 11.75 6.27 -23.65
CA LEU A 133 12.30 7.13 -22.59
C LEU A 133 11.33 7.30 -21.42
N LEU A 134 10.05 7.47 -21.72
CA LEU A 134 9.02 7.70 -20.69
C LEU A 134 8.74 6.46 -19.83
N ASP A 135 8.97 5.26 -20.37
CA ASP A 135 8.73 3.98 -19.69
C ASP A 135 9.96 3.48 -18.89
N LEU A 136 11.09 4.16 -18.99
CA LEU A 136 12.28 3.84 -18.19
C LEU A 136 11.99 4.00 -16.69
N SER A 137 12.67 3.21 -15.86
CA SER A 137 12.76 3.50 -14.40
C SER A 137 13.38 4.89 -14.19
N ASP A 138 13.13 5.51 -13.04
CA ASP A 138 13.54 6.89 -12.79
C ASP A 138 15.06 7.05 -12.87
N ASP A 139 15.83 6.12 -12.33
CA ASP A 139 17.30 6.12 -12.42
C ASP A 139 17.79 5.98 -13.87
N ASN A 140 17.19 5.09 -14.68
CA ASN A 140 17.56 4.92 -16.06
C ASN A 140 17.14 6.11 -16.94
N PHE A 141 15.98 6.72 -16.62
CA PHE A 141 15.56 7.96 -17.24
C PHE A 141 16.59 9.09 -16.99
N ILE A 142 17.01 9.29 -15.72
CA ILE A 142 18.01 10.29 -15.36
C ILE A 142 19.34 10.02 -16.08
N ARG A 143 19.77 8.75 -16.18
CA ARG A 143 20.98 8.37 -16.96
C ARG A 143 20.85 8.72 -18.44
N ALA A 144 19.67 8.50 -19.03
CA ALA A 144 19.40 8.84 -20.42
C ALA A 144 19.47 10.35 -20.63
N VAL A 145 18.81 11.15 -19.76
CA VAL A 145 18.88 12.61 -19.77
C VAL A 145 20.32 13.09 -19.63
N MET A 146 21.07 12.56 -18.65
CA MET A 146 22.48 12.96 -18.40
C MET A 146 23.37 12.75 -19.62
N ARG A 147 23.14 11.68 -20.39
CA ARG A 147 23.97 11.33 -21.58
C ARG A 147 23.54 12.05 -22.84
N HIS A 148 22.36 12.65 -22.86
CA HIS A 148 21.83 13.30 -24.08
C HIS A 148 22.61 14.56 -24.43
N THR A 149 22.80 14.79 -25.73
CA THR A 149 23.58 15.96 -26.23
C THR A 149 22.96 17.29 -25.89
N ALA A 150 21.63 17.38 -25.79
CA ALA A 150 20.90 18.58 -25.41
C ALA A 150 21.08 18.95 -23.93
N SER A 151 21.55 18.05 -23.08
CA SER A 151 21.77 18.35 -21.66
C SER A 151 23.02 19.20 -21.46
N GLY A 152 22.82 20.38 -20.89
CA GLY A 152 23.91 21.28 -20.52
C GLY A 152 24.72 20.81 -19.30
N PRO A 153 25.77 21.53 -18.94
CA PRO A 153 26.65 21.19 -17.79
C PRO A 153 25.87 21.11 -16.47
N GLU A 154 24.96 22.05 -16.20
CA GLU A 154 24.17 22.10 -14.99
C GLU A 154 23.17 20.92 -14.91
N VAL A 155 22.51 20.60 -16.04
CA VAL A 155 21.61 19.43 -16.11
C VAL A 155 22.38 18.13 -15.83
N ARG A 156 23.59 17.97 -16.40
CA ARG A 156 24.42 16.79 -16.15
C ARG A 156 24.87 16.70 -14.70
N ALA A 157 25.28 17.82 -14.10
CA ALA A 157 25.67 17.86 -12.69
C ALA A 157 24.49 17.54 -11.76
N ALA A 158 23.31 18.12 -12.01
CA ALA A 158 22.11 17.85 -11.25
C ALA A 158 21.66 16.37 -11.38
N ALA A 159 21.73 15.81 -12.59
CA ALA A 159 21.44 14.41 -12.84
C ALA A 159 22.41 13.47 -12.09
N ALA A 160 23.71 13.77 -12.12
CA ALA A 160 24.72 13.00 -11.38
C ALA A 160 24.48 13.06 -9.86
N LYS A 161 24.14 14.24 -9.32
CA LYS A 161 23.78 14.41 -7.91
C LYS A 161 22.54 13.61 -7.54
N ALA A 162 21.52 13.63 -8.36
CA ALA A 162 20.30 12.86 -8.12
C ALA A 162 20.57 11.35 -8.11
N LEU A 163 21.37 10.85 -9.06
CA LEU A 163 21.76 9.43 -9.14
C LEU A 163 22.60 8.96 -7.95
N ALA A 164 23.30 9.85 -7.26
CA ALA A 164 24.03 9.55 -6.03
C ALA A 164 23.11 9.52 -4.79
N GLY A 165 21.87 9.98 -4.91
CA GLY A 165 20.88 10.01 -3.86
C GLY A 165 19.93 8.81 -3.89
N ASP A 166 18.81 8.96 -3.20
CA ASP A 166 17.74 7.99 -3.06
C ASP A 166 16.61 8.19 -4.10
N PRO A 167 15.58 7.33 -4.16
CA PRO A 167 14.43 7.50 -5.07
C PRO A 167 13.70 8.83 -4.93
N ALA A 168 13.72 9.46 -3.74
CA ALA A 168 13.10 10.78 -3.56
C ALA A 168 13.92 11.86 -4.30
N ALA A 169 15.25 11.77 -4.28
CA ALA A 169 16.12 12.65 -5.05
C ALA A 169 15.96 12.46 -6.57
N TRP A 170 15.69 11.23 -7.02
CA TRP A 170 15.40 10.97 -8.44
C TRP A 170 14.10 11.63 -8.88
N LEU A 171 13.04 11.44 -8.08
CA LEU A 171 11.75 12.05 -8.35
C LEU A 171 11.84 13.58 -8.37
N GLU A 172 12.55 14.16 -7.40
CA GLU A 172 12.75 15.61 -7.32
C GLU A 172 13.51 16.14 -8.54
N PHE A 173 14.53 15.42 -9.01
CA PHE A 173 15.22 15.79 -10.26
C PHE A 173 14.27 15.77 -11.46
N ILE A 174 13.43 14.74 -11.59
CA ILE A 174 12.50 14.59 -12.71
C ILE A 174 11.44 15.69 -12.69
N VAL A 175 10.89 16.01 -11.52
CA VAL A 175 9.77 16.97 -11.40
C VAL A 175 10.25 18.41 -11.50
N ASN A 176 11.34 18.75 -10.83
CA ASN A 176 11.84 20.12 -10.68
C ASN A 176 13.28 20.29 -11.12
N GLY A 177 14.18 19.41 -10.66
CA GLY A 177 15.62 19.60 -10.74
C GLY A 177 16.14 19.70 -12.16
N ALA A 178 15.59 18.93 -13.11
CA ALA A 178 15.96 18.99 -14.53
C ALA A 178 15.66 20.36 -15.14
N ARG A 179 14.47 20.90 -14.83
CA ARG A 179 14.02 22.22 -15.27
C ARG A 179 14.86 23.34 -14.64
N GLU A 180 15.09 23.29 -13.34
CA GLU A 180 15.90 24.28 -12.62
C GLU A 180 17.37 24.28 -13.09
N ALA A 181 17.91 23.08 -13.34
CA ALA A 181 19.27 22.98 -13.89
C ALA A 181 19.35 23.52 -15.32
N HIS A 182 18.39 23.22 -16.16
CA HIS A 182 18.31 23.79 -17.52
C HIS A 182 18.18 25.33 -17.49
N GLN A 183 17.38 25.88 -16.57
CA GLN A 183 17.30 27.32 -16.37
C GLN A 183 18.66 27.94 -16.01
N ARG A 184 19.49 27.25 -15.21
CA ARG A 184 20.87 27.72 -14.91
C ARG A 184 21.77 27.64 -16.14
N ASP A 185 21.69 26.58 -16.95
CA ASP A 185 22.42 26.48 -18.22
C ASP A 185 22.06 27.65 -19.14
N VAL A 186 20.75 27.92 -19.32
CA VAL A 186 20.25 29.06 -20.14
C VAL A 186 20.68 30.41 -19.55
N ALA A 187 20.64 30.56 -18.22
CA ALA A 187 21.08 31.79 -17.57
C ALA A 187 22.58 32.05 -17.78
N ALA A 188 23.42 31.00 -17.75
CA ALA A 188 24.84 31.12 -18.07
C ALA A 188 25.09 31.53 -19.52
N GLU A 189 24.34 30.92 -20.48
CA GLU A 189 24.38 31.30 -21.89
C GLU A 189 23.97 32.77 -22.11
N ILE A 190 22.87 33.18 -21.45
CA ILE A 190 22.37 34.56 -21.54
C ILE A 190 23.40 35.58 -21.00
N LYS A 191 24.03 35.26 -19.87
CA LYS A 191 25.09 36.13 -19.29
C LYS A 191 26.26 36.31 -20.23
N GLU A 192 26.72 35.23 -20.89
CA GLU A 192 27.73 35.32 -21.92
C GLU A 192 27.34 36.20 -23.13
N LEU A 193 26.05 36.08 -23.51
CA LEU A 193 25.47 36.95 -24.58
C LEU A 193 25.33 38.41 -24.15
N GLU A 194 24.96 38.69 -22.90
CA GLU A 194 24.86 40.08 -22.38
C GLU A 194 26.21 40.83 -22.47
N GLU A 195 27.30 40.12 -22.27
CA GLU A 195 28.63 40.69 -22.42
C GLU A 195 28.96 41.05 -23.89
N ARG A 196 28.33 40.37 -24.85
CA ARG A 196 28.56 40.57 -26.29
C ARG A 196 27.47 41.42 -26.98
N ASN A 197 26.24 41.17 -26.65
CA ASN A 197 25.08 41.86 -27.30
C ASN A 197 23.84 41.85 -26.40
N ARG A 198 23.53 42.96 -25.75
CA ARG A 198 22.43 43.10 -24.79
C ARG A 198 21.05 42.86 -25.41
N ALA A 199 20.80 43.28 -26.64
CA ALA A 199 19.51 43.11 -27.30
C ALA A 199 19.22 41.64 -27.59
N GLU A 200 20.23 40.87 -27.98
CA GLU A 200 20.09 39.42 -28.22
C GLU A 200 19.87 38.63 -26.91
N ALA A 201 20.54 39.05 -25.82
CA ALA A 201 20.33 38.47 -24.51
C ALA A 201 18.89 38.65 -24.02
N GLU A 202 18.30 39.84 -24.15
CA GLU A 202 16.90 40.07 -23.78
C GLU A 202 15.94 39.22 -24.60
N ARG A 203 16.17 39.12 -25.91
CA ARG A 203 15.37 38.24 -26.78
C ARG A 203 15.45 36.77 -26.33
N ARG A 204 16.65 36.31 -25.96
CA ARG A 204 16.86 34.93 -25.48
C ARG A 204 16.14 34.66 -24.15
N LYS A 205 16.12 35.63 -23.21
CA LYS A 205 15.35 35.57 -21.96
C LYS A 205 13.84 35.39 -22.22
N GLU A 206 13.28 36.17 -23.10
CA GLU A 206 11.85 36.07 -23.45
C GLU A 206 11.51 34.69 -24.05
N LEU A 207 12.32 34.23 -25.01
CA LEU A 207 12.12 32.91 -25.63
C LEU A 207 12.24 31.77 -24.60
N ALA A 208 13.20 31.85 -23.69
CA ALA A 208 13.38 30.84 -22.64
C ALA A 208 12.18 30.81 -21.67
N ALA A 209 11.69 31.96 -21.22
CA ALA A 209 10.53 32.07 -20.36
C ALA A 209 9.28 31.47 -21.02
N ARG A 210 9.03 31.78 -22.29
CA ARG A 210 7.91 31.19 -23.05
C ARG A 210 8.05 29.69 -23.26
N SER A 211 9.26 29.21 -23.60
CA SER A 211 9.52 27.77 -23.75
C SER A 211 9.30 27.01 -22.44
N ASN A 212 9.79 27.55 -21.31
CA ASN A 212 9.57 26.97 -19.99
C ASN A 212 8.07 26.93 -19.64
N THR A 213 7.33 28.02 -19.89
CA THR A 213 5.89 28.05 -19.65
C THR A 213 5.14 27.03 -20.50
N ALA A 214 5.46 26.93 -21.80
CA ALA A 214 4.86 25.95 -22.69
C ALA A 214 5.15 24.49 -22.21
N ALA A 215 6.36 24.22 -21.71
CA ALA A 215 6.72 22.92 -21.16
C ALA A 215 5.88 22.54 -19.93
N LEU A 216 5.49 23.50 -19.07
CA LEU A 216 4.58 23.22 -17.93
C LEU A 216 3.20 22.75 -18.43
N PHE A 217 2.73 23.24 -19.58
CA PHE A 217 1.53 22.77 -20.26
C PHE A 217 1.75 21.48 -21.08
N ARG A 218 2.95 20.94 -21.10
CA ARG A 218 3.35 19.77 -21.92
C ARG A 218 3.20 20.04 -23.41
N ILE A 219 3.43 21.29 -23.82
CA ILE A 219 3.37 21.74 -25.21
C ILE A 219 4.80 22.04 -25.66
N THR A 220 5.21 21.44 -26.79
CA THR A 220 6.43 21.83 -27.51
C THR A 220 6.08 23.04 -28.37
N PRO A 221 6.56 24.26 -28.04
CA PRO A 221 6.15 25.43 -28.77
C PRO A 221 6.82 25.49 -30.14
N SER A 222 6.07 25.90 -31.17
CA SER A 222 6.64 26.24 -32.48
C SER A 222 7.26 27.66 -32.45
N GLU A 223 8.15 27.94 -33.39
CA GLU A 223 8.70 29.32 -33.55
C GLU A 223 7.59 30.36 -33.73
N ALA A 224 6.55 30.01 -34.49
CA ALA A 224 5.38 30.91 -34.68
C ALA A 224 4.67 31.15 -33.34
N MET A 225 4.52 30.19 -32.49
CA MET A 225 3.92 30.33 -31.18
C MET A 225 4.79 31.20 -30.24
N LEU A 226 6.10 31.00 -30.27
CA LEU A 226 7.05 31.81 -29.48
C LEU A 226 7.11 33.28 -29.93
N ALA A 227 6.73 33.57 -31.16
CA ALA A 227 6.72 34.93 -31.73
C ALA A 227 5.42 35.71 -31.45
N LEU A 228 4.40 35.09 -30.85
CA LEU A 228 3.13 35.77 -30.52
C LEU A 228 3.33 36.85 -29.46
N SER A 229 2.37 37.84 -29.38
CA SER A 229 2.28 38.72 -28.20
C SER A 229 2.00 37.89 -26.93
N ASP A 230 2.34 38.43 -25.75
CA ASP A 230 2.21 37.71 -24.47
C ASP A 230 0.78 37.19 -24.23
N ASP A 231 -0.23 38.04 -24.47
CA ASP A 231 -1.65 37.65 -24.34
C ASP A 231 -2.03 36.53 -25.32
N ASN A 232 -1.62 36.64 -26.59
CA ASN A 232 -1.91 35.64 -27.60
C ASN A 232 -1.13 34.33 -27.37
N PHE A 233 0.08 34.42 -26.84
CA PHE A 233 0.85 33.25 -26.43
C PHE A 233 0.13 32.48 -25.32
N ILE A 234 -0.34 33.18 -24.27
CA ILE A 234 -1.08 32.51 -23.16
C ILE A 234 -2.40 31.92 -23.70
N ARG A 235 -3.15 32.67 -24.56
CA ARG A 235 -4.39 32.13 -25.17
C ARG A 235 -4.15 30.89 -25.98
N GLU A 236 -3.06 30.82 -26.73
CA GLU A 236 -2.70 29.63 -27.50
C GLU A 236 -2.34 28.44 -26.61
N LEU A 237 -1.61 28.71 -25.52
CA LEU A 237 -1.36 27.64 -24.48
C LEU A 237 -2.68 27.13 -23.91
N LEU A 238 -3.59 28.00 -23.51
CA LEU A 238 -4.89 27.61 -22.95
C LEU A 238 -5.77 26.88 -23.97
N ARG A 239 -5.66 27.19 -25.26
CA ARG A 239 -6.36 26.49 -26.33
C ARG A 239 -5.81 25.08 -26.56
N ALA A 240 -4.50 24.94 -26.55
CA ALA A 240 -3.79 23.69 -26.83
C ALA A 240 -3.64 22.78 -25.60
N VAL A 241 -4.07 23.23 -24.42
CA VAL A 241 -3.91 22.50 -23.17
C VAL A 241 -4.52 21.11 -23.22
N PRO A 242 -3.83 20.07 -22.74
CA PRO A 242 -4.40 18.74 -22.55
C PRO A 242 -5.60 18.77 -21.59
N ALA A 243 -6.58 17.90 -21.84
CA ALA A 243 -7.84 17.89 -21.11
C ALA A 243 -7.67 17.74 -19.58
N ASP A 244 -6.68 16.96 -19.16
CA ASP A 244 -6.38 16.68 -17.75
C ASP A 244 -5.76 17.88 -16.99
N LEU A 245 -5.26 18.89 -17.69
CA LEU A 245 -4.77 20.14 -17.08
C LEU A 245 -5.83 21.23 -16.98
N LYS A 246 -7.02 21.06 -17.53
CA LYS A 246 -8.07 22.09 -17.52
C LYS A 246 -8.61 22.42 -16.13
N GLU A 247 -8.44 21.50 -15.18
CA GLU A 247 -8.84 21.69 -13.77
C GLU A 247 -7.66 22.11 -12.87
N SER A 248 -6.48 22.37 -13.45
CA SER A 248 -5.28 22.75 -12.70
C SER A 248 -5.24 24.23 -12.34
N GLU A 249 -4.52 24.57 -11.27
CA GLU A 249 -4.21 25.96 -10.92
C GLU A 249 -3.36 26.62 -12.01
N LEU A 250 -2.47 25.86 -12.68
CA LEU A 250 -1.71 26.33 -13.83
C LEU A 250 -2.62 26.90 -14.93
N TYR A 251 -3.68 26.15 -15.28
CA TYR A 251 -4.67 26.58 -16.28
C TYR A 251 -5.50 27.78 -15.77
N ALA A 252 -6.00 27.70 -14.54
CA ALA A 252 -6.79 28.76 -13.93
C ALA A 252 -6.01 30.09 -13.80
N ALA A 253 -4.72 30.01 -13.44
CA ALA A 253 -3.84 31.18 -13.38
C ALA A 253 -3.64 31.83 -14.78
N GLY A 254 -3.47 30.99 -15.81
CA GLY A 254 -3.41 31.45 -17.20
C GLY A 254 -4.71 32.17 -17.64
N GLN A 255 -5.86 31.60 -17.29
CA GLN A 255 -7.16 32.26 -17.56
C GLN A 255 -7.27 33.61 -16.86
N ARG A 256 -6.87 33.70 -15.58
CA ARG A 256 -6.86 34.97 -14.84
C ARG A 256 -5.93 36.01 -15.51
N ALA A 257 -4.75 35.55 -15.95
CA ALA A 257 -3.81 36.42 -16.60
C ALA A 257 -4.39 37.06 -17.88
N VAL A 258 -5.00 36.25 -18.77
CA VAL A 258 -5.56 36.81 -20.04
C VAL A 258 -6.82 37.62 -19.85
N LEU A 259 -7.47 37.58 -18.70
CA LEU A 259 -8.60 38.44 -18.36
C LEU A 259 -8.14 39.85 -17.91
N SER A 260 -6.89 40.01 -17.50
CA SER A 260 -6.31 41.31 -17.16
C SER A 260 -6.04 42.11 -18.43
N PRO A 261 -6.36 43.42 -18.45
CA PRO A 261 -5.96 44.29 -19.53
C PRO A 261 -4.50 44.78 -19.43
N ASP A 262 -3.80 44.45 -18.35
CA ASP A 262 -2.44 44.93 -18.06
C ASP A 262 -1.38 43.97 -18.64
N PRO A 263 -0.55 44.43 -19.62
CA PRO A 263 0.53 43.63 -20.18
C PRO A 263 1.54 43.14 -19.15
N ALA A 264 1.73 43.85 -18.04
CA ALA A 264 2.64 43.42 -16.96
C ALA A 264 2.17 42.13 -16.32
N VAL A 265 0.86 41.89 -16.22
CA VAL A 265 0.28 40.63 -15.67
C VAL A 265 0.55 39.48 -16.61
N TRP A 266 0.46 39.63 -17.91
CA TRP A 266 0.78 38.61 -18.90
C TRP A 266 2.25 38.22 -18.82
N LYS A 267 3.12 39.23 -18.80
CA LYS A 267 4.57 39.03 -18.68
C LYS A 267 4.92 38.35 -17.37
N ALA A 268 4.36 38.78 -16.25
CA ALA A 268 4.58 38.13 -14.92
C ALA A 268 4.12 36.69 -14.92
N TYR A 269 2.98 36.36 -15.53
CA TYR A 269 2.52 35.00 -15.66
C TYR A 269 3.52 34.13 -16.44
N ILE A 270 4.01 34.59 -17.59
CA ILE A 270 4.96 33.83 -18.42
C ILE A 270 6.28 33.62 -17.69
N HIS A 271 6.79 34.61 -16.95
CA HIS A 271 8.10 34.54 -16.32
C HIS A 271 8.12 33.81 -14.99
N THR A 272 7.05 33.87 -14.18
CA THR A 272 7.02 33.31 -12.81
C THR A 272 5.67 32.68 -12.46
N GLY A 273 4.56 33.30 -12.82
CA GLY A 273 3.24 32.90 -12.34
C GLY A 273 2.82 31.50 -12.78
N ALA A 274 3.20 31.08 -13.97
CA ALA A 274 2.93 29.73 -14.46
C ALA A 274 3.67 28.67 -13.63
N GLU A 275 4.93 28.95 -13.29
CA GLU A 275 5.74 28.05 -12.44
C GLU A 275 5.19 27.94 -11.01
N GLU A 276 4.79 29.07 -10.43
CA GLU A 276 4.18 29.10 -9.10
C GLU A 276 2.85 28.33 -9.06
N ALA A 277 2.03 28.48 -10.09
CA ALA A 277 0.78 27.73 -10.21
C ALA A 277 1.03 26.22 -10.39
N TYR A 278 2.02 25.85 -11.19
CA TYR A 278 2.42 24.45 -11.35
C TYR A 278 2.91 23.82 -10.04
N LYS A 279 3.72 24.55 -9.25
CA LYS A 279 4.17 24.08 -7.93
C LYS A 279 2.98 23.82 -6.99
N LYS A 280 1.97 24.68 -6.99
CA LYS A 280 0.74 24.45 -6.21
C LYS A 280 -0.02 23.19 -6.63
N ASP A 281 -0.12 22.95 -7.94
CA ASP A 281 -0.73 21.72 -8.47
C ASP A 281 0.03 20.47 -8.03
N ASP A 282 1.37 20.51 -8.06
CA ASP A 282 2.22 19.40 -7.61
C ASP A 282 2.08 19.14 -6.11
N GLU A 283 2.10 20.18 -5.29
CA GLU A 283 1.87 20.09 -3.85
C GLU A 283 0.49 19.50 -3.52
N ALA A 284 -0.55 19.96 -4.20
CA ALA A 284 -1.92 19.43 -4.02
C ALA A 284 -2.02 17.94 -4.39
N ARG A 285 -1.34 17.54 -5.47
CA ARG A 285 -1.28 16.13 -5.90
C ARG A 285 -0.53 15.27 -4.91
N ARG A 286 0.66 15.70 -4.44
CA ARG A 286 1.44 14.99 -3.42
C ARG A 286 0.63 14.82 -2.13
N LYS A 287 -0.05 15.87 -1.69
CA LYS A 287 -0.92 15.82 -0.51
C LYS A 287 -2.07 14.81 -0.67
N LYS A 288 -2.74 14.81 -1.81
CA LYS A 288 -3.83 13.86 -2.09
C LYS A 288 -3.37 12.40 -1.99
N ILE A 289 -2.19 12.09 -2.55
CA ILE A 289 -1.58 10.75 -2.48
C ILE A 289 -1.23 10.41 -1.02
N ALA A 290 -0.61 11.34 -0.30
CA ALA A 290 -0.24 11.16 1.09
C ALA A 290 -1.46 10.89 1.98
N ASP A 291 -2.54 11.67 1.80
CA ASP A 291 -3.80 11.50 2.53
C ASP A 291 -4.45 10.14 2.25
N ALA A 292 -4.42 9.67 0.99
CA ALA A 292 -4.92 8.35 0.62
C ALA A 292 -4.10 7.23 1.27
N ASN A 293 -2.78 7.33 1.22
CA ASN A 293 -1.87 6.39 1.87
C ASN A 293 -2.07 6.33 3.38
N ARG A 294 -2.23 7.49 4.05
CA ARG A 294 -2.49 7.55 5.50
C ARG A 294 -3.81 6.88 5.87
N ARG A 295 -4.88 7.12 5.10
CA ARG A 295 -6.17 6.44 5.32
C ARG A 295 -6.02 4.92 5.22
N LEU A 296 -5.34 4.43 4.20
CA LEU A 296 -5.11 2.99 4.03
C LEU A 296 -4.28 2.40 5.19
N ALA A 297 -3.21 3.08 5.61
CA ALA A 297 -2.39 2.63 6.73
C ALA A 297 -3.19 2.58 8.05
N LEU A 298 -4.10 3.55 8.29
CA LEU A 298 -5.03 3.54 9.43
C LEU A 298 -6.01 2.35 9.38
N GLN A 299 -6.53 2.03 8.21
CA GLN A 299 -7.42 0.87 8.02
C GLN A 299 -6.69 -0.44 8.31
N ILE A 300 -5.46 -0.60 7.80
CA ILE A 300 -4.62 -1.77 8.09
C ILE A 300 -4.34 -1.88 9.59
N GLN A 301 -3.99 -0.76 10.25
CA GLN A 301 -3.77 -0.73 11.69
C GLN A 301 -5.02 -1.17 12.46
N ALA A 302 -6.18 -0.59 12.16
CA ALA A 302 -7.44 -0.88 12.85
C ALA A 302 -7.84 -2.36 12.67
N ALA A 303 -7.75 -2.90 11.47
CA ALA A 303 -8.02 -4.30 11.20
C ALA A 303 -7.06 -5.23 11.96
N ALA A 304 -5.76 -4.90 12.01
CA ALA A 304 -4.78 -5.68 12.74
C ALA A 304 -4.98 -5.61 14.27
N GLU A 305 -5.39 -4.46 14.81
CA GLU A 305 -5.73 -4.30 16.24
C GLU A 305 -6.94 -5.15 16.63
N GLN A 306 -7.97 -5.18 15.79
CA GLN A 306 -9.19 -5.94 16.04
C GLN A 306 -8.91 -7.45 16.15
N THR A 307 -8.04 -8.01 15.33
CA THR A 307 -7.71 -9.43 15.36
C THR A 307 -6.78 -9.83 16.51
N GLY A 308 -5.96 -8.91 17.00
CA GLY A 308 -4.98 -9.14 18.08
C GLY A 308 -3.81 -10.07 17.71
N VAL A 309 -3.80 -10.66 16.51
CA VAL A 309 -2.75 -11.60 16.07
C VAL A 309 -1.58 -10.93 15.34
N HIS A 310 -1.64 -9.63 15.10
CA HIS A 310 -0.61 -8.90 14.35
C HIS A 310 -0.02 -7.70 15.13
N PRO A 311 0.48 -7.86 16.36
CA PRO A 311 0.98 -6.72 17.13
C PRO A 311 2.18 -6.02 16.48
N ASN A 312 3.01 -6.72 15.71
CA ASN A 312 4.10 -6.10 14.97
C ASN A 312 3.60 -5.25 13.80
N LEU A 313 2.61 -5.70 13.07
CA LEU A 313 1.96 -4.92 12.00
C LEU A 313 1.35 -3.63 12.57
N VAL A 314 0.66 -3.73 13.71
CA VAL A 314 0.12 -2.56 14.42
C VAL A 314 1.23 -1.59 14.83
N ALA A 315 2.32 -2.10 15.40
CA ALA A 315 3.44 -1.25 15.83
C ALA A 315 4.10 -0.53 14.64
N LEU A 316 4.33 -1.23 13.54
CA LEU A 316 4.93 -0.66 12.33
C LEU A 316 3.99 0.31 11.61
N ALA A 317 2.68 0.03 11.59
CA ALA A 317 1.68 0.97 11.08
C ALA A 317 1.67 2.27 11.90
N LYS A 318 1.65 2.18 13.24
CA LYS A 318 1.73 3.34 14.13
C LYS A 318 3.02 4.13 13.93
N GLN A 319 4.14 3.44 13.80
CA GLN A 319 5.44 4.07 13.53
C GLN A 319 5.43 4.82 12.18
N ALA A 320 4.92 4.19 11.13
CA ALA A 320 4.81 4.81 9.82
C ALA A 320 3.89 6.04 9.85
N LEU A 321 2.71 5.92 10.48
CA LEU A 321 1.73 7.00 10.61
C LEU A 321 2.25 8.19 11.43
N ALA A 322 3.14 7.95 12.40
CA ALA A 322 3.82 9.00 13.15
C ALA A 322 4.99 9.64 12.37
N GLY A 323 5.41 9.03 11.28
CA GLY A 323 6.51 9.48 10.43
C GLY A 323 6.07 10.35 9.26
N SER A 324 6.96 10.47 8.27
CA SER A 324 6.73 11.21 7.03
C SER A 324 5.78 10.45 6.07
N ASP A 325 5.35 11.14 5.01
CA ASP A 325 4.52 10.52 3.97
C ASP A 325 5.26 9.39 3.24
N GLU A 326 6.59 9.51 3.09
CA GLU A 326 7.44 8.45 2.54
C GLU A 326 7.50 7.23 3.46
N ALA A 327 7.49 7.43 4.78
CA ALA A 327 7.43 6.34 5.75
C ALA A 327 6.12 5.57 5.62
N VAL A 328 5.00 6.27 5.44
CA VAL A 328 3.69 5.66 5.20
C VAL A 328 3.67 4.91 3.87
N ALA A 329 4.16 5.53 2.80
CA ALA A 329 4.25 4.90 1.48
C ALA A 329 5.16 3.66 1.51
N GLY A 330 6.27 3.72 2.26
CA GLY A 330 7.19 2.60 2.48
C GLY A 330 6.53 1.44 3.22
N PHE A 331 5.74 1.74 4.25
CA PHE A 331 4.97 0.73 5.00
C PHE A 331 3.94 0.02 4.11
N LEU A 332 3.31 0.73 3.17
CA LEU A 332 2.29 0.18 2.28
C LEU A 332 2.84 -0.71 1.15
N LYS A 333 4.16 -0.81 0.98
CA LYS A 333 4.75 -1.74 0.00
C LYS A 333 4.48 -3.19 0.42
N GLU A 334 4.21 -4.06 -0.56
CA GLU A 334 3.89 -5.47 -0.34
C GLU A 334 4.94 -6.19 0.51
N ASP A 335 6.21 -6.05 0.18
CA ASP A 335 7.32 -6.62 0.97
C ASP A 335 7.34 -6.11 2.41
N SER A 336 6.98 -4.84 2.62
CA SER A 336 6.92 -4.24 3.96
C SER A 336 5.74 -4.80 4.75
N GLN A 337 4.58 -4.96 4.10
CA GLN A 337 3.40 -5.58 4.69
C GLN A 337 3.67 -7.04 5.07
N TYR A 338 4.29 -7.81 4.17
CA TYR A 338 4.67 -9.19 4.43
C TYR A 338 5.64 -9.29 5.62
N ARG A 339 6.68 -8.45 5.66
CA ARG A 339 7.61 -8.38 6.80
C ARG A 339 6.94 -7.91 8.09
N ALA A 340 6.00 -6.97 7.99
CA ALA A 340 5.25 -6.47 9.13
C ALA A 340 4.38 -7.56 9.79
N ARG A 341 3.95 -8.58 9.05
CA ARG A 341 3.20 -9.75 9.56
C ARG A 341 4.10 -10.79 10.25
N ARG A 342 5.41 -10.58 10.33
CA ARG A 342 6.32 -11.45 11.08
C ARG A 342 6.06 -11.28 12.56
N GLN A 343 5.95 -12.41 13.27
CA GLN A 343 5.68 -12.50 14.69
C GLN A 343 6.46 -13.67 15.29
N THR A 344 6.52 -13.69 16.60
CA THR A 344 7.06 -14.81 17.36
C THR A 344 5.96 -15.35 18.27
N LEU A 345 5.81 -16.66 18.35
CA LEU A 345 4.89 -17.35 19.26
C LEU A 345 5.66 -17.77 20.51
N ALA A 346 5.33 -17.16 21.64
CA ALA A 346 5.92 -17.49 22.94
C ALA A 346 4.86 -18.13 23.86
N PRO A 347 5.21 -19.11 24.70
CA PRO A 347 4.28 -19.65 25.69
C PRO A 347 3.94 -18.60 26.74
N VAL A 348 2.72 -18.61 27.28
CA VAL A 348 2.32 -17.70 28.38
C VAL A 348 2.85 -18.14 29.73
N SER A 349 3.21 -19.43 29.88
CA SER A 349 3.67 -20.04 31.13
C SER A 349 5.16 -20.32 31.14
N GLY A 350 5.83 -19.85 32.17
CA GLY A 350 7.00 -20.46 32.84
C GLY A 350 8.34 -20.54 32.09
N LYS A 351 8.41 -20.32 30.78
CA LYS A 351 9.65 -20.47 30.00
C LYS A 351 10.01 -19.15 29.30
N ALA A 352 10.48 -18.18 30.12
CA ALA A 352 10.96 -16.90 29.57
C ALA A 352 12.01 -17.10 28.48
N GLY A 353 11.84 -16.42 27.36
CA GLY A 353 12.76 -16.52 26.21
C GLY A 353 12.58 -17.75 25.31
N PHE A 354 11.65 -18.64 25.63
CA PHE A 354 11.29 -19.75 24.74
C PHE A 354 10.28 -19.29 23.68
N VAL A 355 10.43 -19.81 22.49
CA VAL A 355 9.52 -19.55 21.36
C VAL A 355 9.27 -20.83 20.57
N VAL A 356 8.17 -20.88 19.85
CA VAL A 356 7.92 -21.92 18.86
C VAL A 356 8.89 -21.73 17.69
N ARG A 357 9.73 -22.70 17.44
CA ARG A 357 10.64 -22.72 16.30
C ARG A 357 10.58 -24.02 15.50
N GLN A 358 10.98 -23.94 14.25
CA GLN A 358 11.18 -25.10 13.40
C GLN A 358 12.57 -25.72 13.61
N SER A 359 12.70 -26.99 13.30
CA SER A 359 14.01 -27.62 13.13
C SER A 359 14.68 -27.17 11.85
N SER A 360 15.99 -26.97 11.89
CA SER A 360 16.79 -26.69 10.69
C SER A 360 17.05 -27.95 9.85
N VAL A 361 16.75 -29.14 10.39
CA VAL A 361 16.97 -30.45 9.75
C VAL A 361 15.71 -30.83 8.97
N ASP A 362 15.87 -31.61 7.89
CA ASP A 362 14.76 -32.19 7.13
C ASP A 362 13.87 -33.06 8.03
N GLY A 363 12.55 -32.85 7.90
CA GLY A 363 11.56 -33.52 8.77
C GLY A 363 10.60 -32.53 9.42
N GLY A 364 10.91 -31.21 9.41
CA GLY A 364 10.00 -30.14 9.78
C GLY A 364 9.51 -30.18 11.23
N GLU A 365 10.22 -30.80 12.13
CA GLU A 365 9.85 -30.86 13.56
C GLU A 365 9.76 -29.45 14.14
N THR A 366 8.74 -29.21 14.97
CA THR A 366 8.53 -27.92 15.64
C THR A 366 8.50 -28.11 17.14
N PHE A 367 9.15 -27.23 17.87
CA PHE A 367 9.33 -27.33 19.30
C PHE A 367 9.58 -25.97 19.96
N LEU A 368 9.51 -25.94 21.28
CA LEU A 368 9.91 -24.76 22.06
C LEU A 368 11.43 -24.77 22.31
N ALA A 369 12.08 -23.67 21.99
CA ALA A 369 13.48 -23.45 22.30
C ALA A 369 13.77 -22.05 22.75
N PRO A 370 14.82 -21.80 23.52
CA PRO A 370 15.25 -20.45 23.87
C PRO A 370 15.86 -19.78 22.63
N VAL A 371 15.30 -18.65 22.23
CA VAL A 371 15.81 -17.80 21.16
C VAL A 371 15.71 -16.36 21.59
N SER A 372 16.80 -15.61 21.42
CA SER A 372 16.91 -14.20 21.77
C SER A 372 17.42 -13.37 20.61
N ALA A 373 17.46 -12.07 20.77
CA ALA A 373 18.04 -11.16 19.78
C ALA A 373 19.54 -11.43 19.49
N SER A 374 20.27 -12.03 20.45
CA SER A 374 21.66 -12.42 20.31
C SER A 374 21.87 -13.82 19.71
N SER A 375 20.82 -14.59 19.51
CA SER A 375 20.90 -15.91 18.85
C SER A 375 21.34 -15.75 17.38
N LYS A 376 21.86 -16.83 16.78
CA LYS A 376 22.22 -16.86 15.37
C LYS A 376 21.03 -16.41 14.50
N GLN A 377 21.30 -15.77 13.38
CA GLN A 377 20.25 -15.30 12.46
C GLN A 377 19.32 -16.47 12.05
N SER A 378 19.88 -17.63 11.73
CA SER A 378 19.10 -18.82 11.38
C SER A 378 18.12 -19.23 12.49
N ASP A 379 18.54 -19.19 13.76
CA ASP A 379 17.68 -19.55 14.89
C ASP A 379 16.56 -18.52 15.10
N ARG A 380 16.86 -17.24 14.87
CA ARG A 380 15.87 -16.18 14.93
C ARG A 380 14.83 -16.30 13.80
N GLU A 381 15.28 -16.62 12.59
CA GLU A 381 14.41 -16.89 11.44
C GLU A 381 13.55 -18.13 11.66
N ASP A 382 14.13 -19.22 12.21
CA ASP A 382 13.40 -20.46 12.55
C ASP A 382 12.31 -20.23 13.61
N GLY A 383 12.47 -19.23 14.50
CA GLY A 383 11.49 -18.84 15.52
C GLY A 383 10.57 -17.69 15.10
N THR A 384 10.63 -17.26 13.83
CA THR A 384 9.81 -16.16 13.29
C THR A 384 8.81 -16.69 12.28
N TRP A 385 7.56 -16.32 12.46
CA TRP A 385 6.43 -16.76 11.65
C TRP A 385 5.73 -15.56 11.01
N VAL A 386 5.41 -15.68 9.73
CA VAL A 386 4.53 -14.73 9.04
C VAL A 386 3.10 -15.21 9.24
N ILE A 387 2.31 -14.46 10.00
CA ILE A 387 0.92 -14.79 10.23
C ILE A 387 0.10 -14.28 9.04
N VAL A 388 -0.45 -15.20 8.28
CA VAL A 388 -1.27 -14.92 7.09
C VAL A 388 -2.70 -15.43 7.32
N PRO A 389 -3.69 -14.93 6.59
CA PRO A 389 -5.02 -15.50 6.60
C PRO A 389 -5.00 -17.00 6.37
N ALA A 390 -5.90 -17.71 7.03
CA ALA A 390 -5.91 -19.17 6.98
C ALA A 390 -5.96 -19.72 5.55
N LEU A 391 -5.05 -20.62 5.21
CA LEU A 391 -5.06 -21.26 3.89
C LEU A 391 -6.34 -22.05 3.63
N GLY A 392 -6.95 -22.59 4.69
CA GLY A 392 -8.25 -23.26 4.64
C GLY A 392 -9.42 -22.30 4.53
N GLY A 393 -9.14 -21.00 4.69
CA GLY A 393 -10.10 -19.95 4.48
C GLY A 393 -11.19 -19.84 5.55
N GLN A 394 -11.01 -20.39 6.71
CA GLN A 394 -11.94 -20.22 7.81
C GLN A 394 -11.75 -18.84 8.45
N PRO A 395 -12.84 -18.14 8.81
CA PRO A 395 -12.82 -16.86 9.49
C PRO A 395 -12.17 -16.92 10.86
N GLY A 396 -11.50 -15.83 11.24
CA GLY A 396 -10.79 -15.77 12.53
C GLY A 396 -9.66 -16.82 12.67
N CYS A 397 -9.35 -17.51 11.56
CA CYS A 397 -8.29 -18.50 11.53
C CYS A 397 -7.09 -17.96 10.72
N TRP A 398 -5.92 -18.49 11.05
CA TRP A 398 -4.63 -18.00 10.56
C TRP A 398 -3.74 -19.16 10.19
N SER A 399 -2.83 -18.94 9.26
CA SER A 399 -1.74 -19.86 8.95
C SER A 399 -0.41 -19.22 9.31
N PHE A 400 0.50 -20.01 9.85
CA PHE A 400 1.82 -19.57 10.28
C PHE A 400 2.85 -20.01 9.25
N GLU A 401 3.24 -19.11 8.38
CA GLU A 401 4.27 -19.36 7.37
C GLU A 401 5.66 -19.15 7.97
N SER A 402 6.61 -20.00 7.63
CA SER A 402 8.00 -19.84 8.06
C SER A 402 8.64 -18.62 7.41
N ALA A 403 9.18 -17.69 8.20
CA ALA A 403 9.94 -16.56 7.68
C ALA A 403 11.23 -17.00 6.95
N ARG A 404 11.79 -18.17 7.30
CA ARG A 404 12.99 -18.73 6.67
C ARG A 404 12.70 -19.53 5.41
N LYS A 405 11.56 -20.26 5.39
CA LYS A 405 11.15 -21.11 4.26
C LYS A 405 9.76 -20.71 3.79
N PRO A 406 9.61 -19.64 2.99
CA PRO A 406 8.33 -19.26 2.41
C PRO A 406 7.65 -20.44 1.71
N GLY A 407 6.33 -20.49 1.78
CA GLY A 407 5.54 -21.63 1.27
C GLY A 407 5.49 -22.86 2.20
N HIS A 408 6.14 -22.79 3.37
CA HIS A 408 6.05 -23.83 4.40
C HIS A 408 5.32 -23.29 5.63
N TYR A 409 4.42 -24.09 6.18
CA TYR A 409 3.50 -23.66 7.24
C TYR A 409 3.52 -24.59 8.43
N LEU A 410 3.15 -24.08 9.62
CA LEU A 410 2.80 -24.91 10.76
C LEU A 410 1.52 -25.67 10.43
N ALA A 411 1.64 -26.96 10.13
CA ALA A 411 0.52 -27.85 9.85
C ALA A 411 0.50 -29.03 10.81
N GLN A 412 -0.68 -29.45 11.23
CA GLN A 412 -0.82 -30.70 11.94
C GLN A 412 -0.79 -31.87 10.94
N LYS A 413 -0.06 -32.94 11.31
CA LYS A 413 -0.06 -34.22 10.63
C LYS A 413 -0.05 -35.31 11.71
N ASP A 414 -1.06 -36.16 11.74
CA ASP A 414 -1.24 -37.15 12.76
C ASP A 414 -1.14 -36.56 14.18
N LEU A 415 -1.77 -35.43 14.39
CA LEU A 415 -1.77 -34.60 15.61
C LEU A 415 -0.39 -34.03 16.01
N ARG A 416 0.69 -34.33 15.32
CA ARG A 416 1.97 -33.65 15.47
C ARG A 416 2.00 -32.39 14.62
N VAL A 417 2.39 -31.26 15.18
CA VAL A 417 2.55 -30.03 14.43
C VAL A 417 3.96 -29.97 13.85
N LYS A 418 4.04 -29.82 12.53
CA LYS A 418 5.29 -29.82 11.79
C LYS A 418 5.33 -28.65 10.80
N LEU A 419 6.53 -28.22 10.43
CA LEU A 419 6.71 -27.36 9.28
C LEU A 419 6.55 -28.20 8.00
N THR A 420 5.55 -27.89 7.20
CA THR A 420 5.21 -28.67 6.00
C THR A 420 5.07 -27.73 4.80
N ALA A 421 5.66 -28.12 3.67
CA ALA A 421 5.48 -27.40 2.40
C ALA A 421 4.03 -27.49 1.94
N SER A 422 3.49 -26.40 1.40
CA SER A 422 2.15 -26.40 0.83
C SER A 422 2.11 -27.27 -0.44
N ASP A 423 1.22 -28.25 -0.43
CA ASP A 423 0.84 -29.03 -1.63
C ASP A 423 -0.45 -28.50 -2.28
N ASN A 424 -1.00 -27.41 -1.75
CA ASN A 424 -2.26 -26.79 -2.17
C ASN A 424 -3.50 -27.69 -2.09
N SER A 425 -3.40 -28.89 -1.44
CA SER A 425 -4.57 -29.74 -1.22
C SER A 425 -5.54 -29.12 -0.22
N ALA A 426 -6.84 -29.44 -0.34
CA ALA A 426 -7.85 -29.00 0.59
C ALA A 426 -7.58 -29.49 2.01
N GLN A 427 -7.01 -30.68 2.16
CA GLN A 427 -6.62 -31.24 3.46
C GLN A 427 -5.47 -30.46 4.08
N PHE A 428 -4.38 -30.20 3.31
CA PHE A 428 -3.26 -29.40 3.79
C PHE A 428 -3.71 -28.02 4.27
N ARG A 429 -4.56 -27.35 3.48
CA ARG A 429 -5.06 -26.03 3.84
C ARG A 429 -5.80 -26.01 5.18
N LYS A 430 -6.61 -27.04 5.47
CA LYS A 430 -7.28 -27.19 6.78
C LYS A 430 -6.27 -27.50 7.90
N ASP A 431 -5.31 -28.38 7.65
CA ASP A 431 -4.32 -28.81 8.64
C ASP A 431 -3.32 -27.69 8.99
N ALA A 432 -3.10 -26.75 8.09
CA ALA A 432 -2.27 -25.55 8.28
C ALA A 432 -3.04 -24.33 8.78
N SER A 433 -4.33 -24.48 9.11
CA SER A 433 -5.19 -23.39 9.57
C SER A 433 -5.53 -23.52 11.05
N TRP A 434 -5.39 -22.40 11.78
CA TRP A 434 -5.51 -22.30 13.23
C TRP A 434 -6.41 -21.13 13.60
N CYS A 435 -7.53 -21.40 14.26
CA CYS A 435 -8.53 -20.41 14.62
C CYS A 435 -8.19 -19.75 15.95
N ALA A 436 -8.05 -18.43 15.95
CA ALA A 436 -7.74 -17.67 17.15
C ALA A 436 -8.93 -17.64 18.11
N LYS A 437 -8.68 -17.97 19.36
CA LYS A 437 -9.64 -17.92 20.47
C LYS A 437 -9.03 -17.16 21.62
N LYS A 438 -9.85 -16.62 22.51
CA LYS A 438 -9.36 -16.07 23.77
C LYS A 438 -8.49 -17.14 24.48
N GLY A 439 -7.37 -16.73 24.98
CA GLY A 439 -6.44 -17.64 25.65
C GLY A 439 -7.09 -18.47 26.75
N LEU A 440 -6.96 -19.78 26.67
CA LEU A 440 -7.54 -20.73 27.63
C LEU A 440 -7.02 -20.53 29.07
N SER A 441 -5.84 -19.92 29.20
CA SER A 441 -5.26 -19.54 30.50
C SER A 441 -5.83 -18.20 31.06
N GLY A 442 -6.76 -17.57 30.35
CA GLY A 442 -7.36 -16.26 30.72
C GLY A 442 -6.64 -15.06 30.09
N THR A 443 -5.42 -15.23 29.56
CA THR A 443 -4.65 -14.20 28.86
C THR A 443 -4.07 -14.78 27.58
N GLY A 444 -3.66 -13.91 26.63
CA GLY A 444 -3.08 -14.37 25.36
C GLY A 444 -4.10 -14.98 24.40
N ILE A 445 -3.62 -15.77 23.44
CA ILE A 445 -4.43 -16.36 22.36
C ILE A 445 -4.21 -17.89 22.36
N SER A 446 -5.28 -18.64 22.22
CA SER A 446 -5.23 -20.08 21.92
C SER A 446 -5.65 -20.32 20.48
N PHE A 447 -4.94 -21.21 19.79
CA PHE A 447 -5.19 -21.49 18.38
C PHE A 447 -5.81 -22.88 18.23
N GLU A 448 -7.10 -22.92 17.88
CA GLU A 448 -7.82 -24.17 17.61
C GLU A 448 -7.52 -24.65 16.18
N SER A 449 -7.26 -25.93 15.99
CA SER A 449 -7.02 -26.50 14.66
C SER A 449 -8.29 -26.52 13.84
N ALA A 450 -8.29 -25.91 12.65
CA ALA A 450 -9.41 -25.95 11.72
C ALA A 450 -9.60 -27.37 11.11
N GLY A 451 -8.53 -28.14 10.98
CA GLY A 451 -8.57 -29.51 10.49
C GLY A 451 -9.00 -30.53 11.56
N GLN A 452 -8.91 -30.17 12.84
CA GLN A 452 -9.22 -31.03 13.99
C GLN A 452 -9.95 -30.21 15.07
N PRO A 453 -11.23 -29.88 14.90
CA PRO A 453 -12.00 -29.07 15.85
C PRO A 453 -11.92 -29.64 17.28
N GLY A 454 -11.84 -28.74 18.27
CA GLY A 454 -11.65 -29.12 19.69
C GLY A 454 -10.22 -29.43 20.08
N ARG A 455 -9.27 -29.37 19.11
CA ARG A 455 -7.84 -29.49 19.37
C ARG A 455 -7.14 -28.17 19.16
N PHE A 456 -6.17 -27.88 20.06
CA PHE A 456 -5.47 -26.62 20.08
C PHE A 456 -3.97 -26.82 19.83
N LEU A 457 -3.34 -25.82 19.23
CA LEU A 457 -1.89 -25.73 19.15
C LEU A 457 -1.34 -25.74 20.59
N ARG A 458 -0.73 -26.84 20.98
CA ARG A 458 -0.26 -27.12 22.33
C ARG A 458 1.20 -27.52 22.33
N GLN A 459 1.96 -26.97 23.25
CA GLN A 459 3.24 -27.59 23.62
C GLN A 459 3.03 -28.71 24.64
N HIS A 460 3.77 -29.80 24.52
CA HIS A 460 3.85 -30.85 25.53
C HIS A 460 5.29 -31.34 25.63
N TRP A 461 5.92 -31.11 26.78
CA TRP A 461 7.35 -31.33 27.01
C TRP A 461 8.28 -30.63 26.00
N GLY A 462 7.82 -29.52 25.45
CA GLY A 462 8.54 -28.72 24.47
C GLY A 462 8.19 -29.00 23.01
N ASP A 463 7.59 -30.13 22.71
CA ASP A 463 7.15 -30.51 21.37
C ASP A 463 5.74 -29.94 21.05
N MET A 464 5.46 -29.72 19.77
CA MET A 464 4.21 -29.07 19.33
C MET A 464 3.20 -30.11 18.82
N TYR A 465 1.95 -30.02 19.31
CA TYR A 465 0.84 -30.93 18.99
C TYR A 465 -0.47 -30.17 18.75
N ALA A 466 -1.38 -30.81 18.01
CA ALA A 466 -2.80 -30.49 18.04
C ALA A 466 -3.45 -31.31 19.18
N GLY A 467 -3.44 -30.77 20.40
CA GLY A 467 -3.89 -31.45 21.60
C GLY A 467 -5.26 -31.04 22.09
N ASN A 468 -5.90 -31.87 22.89
CA ASN A 468 -7.12 -31.59 23.62
C ASN A 468 -7.01 -31.89 25.12
N LYS A 469 -8.00 -31.45 25.91
CA LYS A 469 -8.02 -31.68 27.37
C LYS A 469 -8.81 -32.92 27.80
N ALA A 470 -9.42 -33.64 26.86
CA ALA A 470 -10.36 -34.72 27.19
C ALA A 470 -9.70 -35.97 27.69
N GLY A 471 -8.38 -36.11 27.58
CA GLY A 471 -7.65 -37.34 27.82
C GLY A 471 -7.77 -38.29 26.63
N GLY A 472 -7.09 -39.42 26.69
CA GLY A 472 -7.09 -40.44 25.66
C GLY A 472 -5.79 -41.20 25.56
N ALA A 473 -5.57 -41.89 24.43
CA ALA A 473 -4.38 -42.68 24.19
C ALA A 473 -3.09 -41.87 24.04
N ASN A 474 -3.21 -40.57 23.69
CA ASN A 474 -2.05 -39.72 23.49
C ASN A 474 -1.65 -39.00 24.79
N ARG A 475 -0.37 -39.05 25.14
CA ARG A 475 0.16 -38.39 26.35
C ARG A 475 -0.06 -36.87 26.36
N PHE A 476 -0.12 -36.24 25.19
CA PHE A 476 -0.39 -34.82 25.04
C PHE A 476 -1.89 -34.46 25.10
N ASP A 477 -2.80 -35.45 25.16
CA ASP A 477 -4.23 -35.26 25.39
C ASP A 477 -4.51 -35.40 26.89
N THR A 478 -4.18 -34.39 27.68
CA THR A 478 -4.31 -34.37 29.13
C THR A 478 -4.81 -33.03 29.62
N PRO A 479 -5.66 -32.97 30.67
CA PRO A 479 -6.10 -31.70 31.27
C PRO A 479 -4.98 -30.98 32.02
N ASN A 480 -3.91 -31.70 32.42
CA ASN A 480 -2.81 -31.12 33.18
C ASN A 480 -2.11 -30.03 32.36
N GLU A 481 -2.03 -28.83 32.93
CA GLU A 481 -1.42 -27.62 32.33
C GLU A 481 -1.95 -27.27 30.93
N PHE A 482 -3.05 -27.91 30.50
CA PHE A 482 -3.57 -27.75 29.14
C PHE A 482 -3.83 -26.28 28.77
N ALA A 483 -4.46 -25.52 29.66
CA ALA A 483 -4.78 -24.14 29.43
C ALA A 483 -3.54 -23.27 29.20
N GLN A 484 -2.48 -23.51 29.99
CA GLN A 484 -1.20 -22.82 29.90
C GLN A 484 -0.42 -23.24 28.67
N ASP A 485 -0.38 -24.55 28.40
CA ASP A 485 0.38 -25.16 27.31
C ASP A 485 -0.22 -24.85 25.92
N ALA A 486 -1.52 -24.55 25.86
CA ALA A 486 -2.25 -24.23 24.64
C ALA A 486 -2.54 -22.74 24.50
N THR A 487 -1.91 -21.89 25.32
CA THR A 487 -2.05 -20.43 25.22
C THR A 487 -0.73 -19.76 24.87
N TRP A 488 -0.80 -18.84 23.94
CA TRP A 488 0.35 -18.18 23.31
C TRP A 488 0.30 -16.68 23.48
N LYS A 489 1.46 -16.11 23.64
CA LYS A 489 1.70 -14.68 23.48
C LYS A 489 2.30 -14.46 22.09
N ILE A 490 1.65 -13.62 21.29
CA ILE A 490 2.25 -13.16 20.06
C ILE A 490 3.16 -11.98 20.39
N ALA A 491 4.42 -12.12 20.03
CA ALA A 491 5.47 -11.16 20.35
C ALA A 491 6.13 -10.62 19.08
N THR A 492 6.92 -9.57 19.24
CA THR A 492 7.72 -9.00 18.16
C THR A 492 8.62 -10.05 17.51
N PRO A 493 8.82 -9.99 16.17
CA PRO A 493 9.63 -10.98 15.48
C PRO A 493 11.09 -10.91 15.93
N LEU A 494 11.73 -12.06 16.05
CA LEU A 494 13.16 -12.17 16.34
C LEU A 494 14.03 -11.92 15.10
N ALA A 495 13.51 -12.25 13.91
CA ALA A 495 14.11 -11.89 12.62
C ALA A 495 13.27 -10.78 11.94
N ARG A 496 13.91 -9.66 11.63
CA ARG A 496 13.30 -8.51 10.96
C ARG A 496 13.28 -8.66 9.44
#